data_70390d88b220d91fac8758d07a44115f
#
_entry.id   70390d88b220d91fac8758d07a44115f
#
_cell.length_a   1.000
_cell.length_b   1.000
_cell.length_c   1.000
_cell.angle_alpha   90.00
_cell.angle_beta   90.00
_cell.angle_gamma   90.00
#
_symmetry.space_group_name_H-M   'P 1'
#
loop_
_entity.id
_entity.type
_entity.pdbx_description
1 polymer ?
#
loop_
_entity_poly.entity_id
_entity_poly.type
_entity_poly.pdbx_seq_one_letter_code
_entity_poly.pdbx_strand_id
1 'polypeptide(L)'
;MTLDDILQDIYTLQDEMRAYERKYGVLSDTFYESYVKGEEPPDTAWVRDWTAWASAYKLWLRRREQYQAAIVSLRANIQRFSSSSL
;
A
#
# COMPACT_ATOMS: atom_id res chain seq x y z
N MET A 1 -12.70 -5.31 -10.14
CA MET A 1 -11.95 -5.74 -8.94
C MET A 1 -12.88 -5.66 -7.73
N THR A 2 -13.04 -6.77 -7.02
CA THR A 2 -13.89 -6.81 -5.82
C THR A 2 -13.13 -6.26 -4.61
N LEU A 3 -13.88 -5.95 -3.54
CA LEU A 3 -13.26 -5.53 -2.28
C LEU A 3 -12.30 -6.60 -1.74
N ASP A 4 -12.68 -7.87 -1.87
CA ASP A 4 -11.83 -8.97 -1.44
C ASP A 4 -10.51 -9.01 -2.22
N ASP A 5 -10.55 -8.78 -3.53
CA ASP A 5 -9.35 -8.70 -4.36
C ASP A 5 -8.45 -7.56 -3.92
N ILE A 6 -9.04 -6.41 -3.60
CA ILE A 6 -8.29 -5.24 -3.12
C ILE A 6 -7.58 -5.56 -1.80
N LEU A 7 -8.29 -6.19 -0.87
CA LEU A 7 -7.71 -6.58 0.43
C LEU A 7 -6.59 -7.59 0.26
N GLN A 8 -6.76 -8.59 -0.61
CA GLN A 8 -5.72 -9.58 -0.89
C GLN A 8 -4.46 -8.93 -1.44
N ASP A 9 -4.61 -7.99 -2.37
CA ASP A 9 -3.48 -7.25 -2.92
C ASP A 9 -2.78 -6.44 -1.84
N ILE A 10 -3.54 -5.77 -0.97
CA ILE A 10 -2.98 -4.98 0.13
C ILE A 10 -2.11 -5.87 1.03
N TYR A 11 -2.63 -7.02 1.43
CA TYR A 11 -1.91 -7.95 2.31
C TYR A 11 -0.65 -8.50 1.65
N THR A 12 -0.73 -8.88 0.39
CA THR A 12 0.41 -9.38 -0.37
C THR A 12 1.51 -8.32 -0.47
N LEU A 13 1.13 -7.08 -0.78
CA LEU A 13 2.07 -5.97 -0.90
C LEU A 13 2.69 -5.63 0.46
N GLN A 14 1.91 -5.68 1.53
CA GLN A 14 2.44 -5.45 2.88
C GLN A 14 3.47 -6.50 3.26
N ASP A 15 3.25 -7.76 2.91
CA ASP A 15 4.21 -8.85 3.17
C ASP A 15 5.50 -8.64 2.37
N GLU A 16 5.39 -8.25 1.11
CA GLU A 16 6.56 -7.89 0.29
C GLU A 16 7.36 -6.75 0.90
N MET A 17 6.67 -5.67 1.25
CA MET A 17 7.33 -4.49 1.84
C MET A 17 7.95 -4.82 3.20
N ARG A 18 7.31 -5.68 3.98
CA ARG A 18 7.82 -6.07 5.29
C ARG A 18 9.16 -6.78 5.19
N ALA A 19 9.35 -7.58 4.14
CA ALA A 19 10.64 -8.24 3.89
C ALA A 19 11.75 -7.22 3.65
N TYR A 20 11.48 -6.18 2.86
CA TYR A 20 12.44 -5.11 2.63
C TYR A 20 12.67 -4.28 3.88
N GLU A 21 11.63 -3.99 4.64
CA GLU A 21 11.74 -3.24 5.90
C GLU A 21 12.68 -3.93 6.88
N ARG A 22 12.58 -5.26 6.97
CA ARG A 22 13.48 -6.05 7.83
C ARG A 22 14.90 -6.06 7.30
N LYS A 23 15.06 -6.17 5.99
CA LYS A 23 16.37 -6.24 5.35
C LYS A 23 17.15 -4.93 5.52
N TYR A 24 16.48 -3.80 5.37
CA TYR A 24 17.13 -2.48 5.37
C TYR A 24 16.91 -1.70 6.67
N GLY A 25 16.06 -2.19 7.56
CA GLY A 25 15.84 -1.56 8.87
C GLY A 25 15.09 -0.24 8.83
N VAL A 26 14.27 -0.03 7.80
CA VAL A 26 13.54 1.23 7.57
C VAL A 26 12.11 0.89 7.19
N LEU A 27 11.15 1.67 7.65
CA LEU A 27 9.76 1.52 7.21
C LEU A 27 9.60 2.02 5.77
N SER A 28 8.63 1.46 5.06
CA SER A 28 8.42 1.73 3.62
C SER A 28 8.13 3.20 3.33
N ASP A 29 7.36 3.88 4.16
CA ASP A 29 7.06 5.30 3.97
C ASP A 29 8.31 6.17 4.09
N THR A 30 9.16 5.87 5.06
CA THR A 30 10.44 6.56 5.24
C THR A 30 11.37 6.33 4.06
N PHE A 31 11.49 5.07 3.63
CA PHE A 31 12.27 4.71 2.44
C PHE A 31 11.77 5.46 1.20
N TYR A 32 10.46 5.43 0.98
CA TYR A 32 9.88 6.01 -0.24
C TYR A 32 10.07 7.52 -0.30
N GLU A 33 10.01 8.20 0.83
CA GLU A 33 10.27 9.63 0.93
C GLU A 33 11.69 9.96 0.43
N SER A 34 12.68 9.19 0.86
CA SER A 34 14.07 9.35 0.39
C SER A 34 14.21 8.99 -1.08
N TYR A 35 13.54 7.93 -1.50
CA TYR A 35 13.61 7.45 -2.88
C TYR A 35 13.10 8.50 -3.87
N VAL A 36 11.97 9.15 -3.59
CA VAL A 36 11.41 10.17 -4.50
C VAL A 36 12.23 11.45 -4.50
N LYS A 37 13.04 11.69 -3.47
CA LYS A 37 13.97 12.83 -3.43
C LYS A 37 15.23 12.58 -4.25
N GLY A 38 15.36 11.40 -4.84
CA GLY A 38 16.48 11.04 -5.69
C GLY A 38 17.68 10.48 -4.94
N GLU A 39 17.54 10.08 -3.69
CA GLU A 39 18.63 9.44 -2.96
C GLU A 39 18.92 8.08 -3.59
N GLU A 40 20.20 7.81 -3.81
CA GLU A 40 20.66 6.56 -4.39
C GLU A 40 21.15 5.61 -3.30
N PRO A 41 20.97 4.29 -3.49
CA PRO A 41 21.50 3.35 -2.52
C PRO A 41 23.04 3.42 -2.50
N PRO A 42 23.64 3.26 -1.32
CA PRO A 42 25.11 3.29 -1.20
C PRO A 42 25.80 2.11 -1.89
N ASP A 43 25.05 1.03 -2.16
CA ASP A 43 25.55 -0.17 -2.83
C ASP A 43 24.72 -0.43 -4.08
N THR A 44 25.38 -0.59 -5.22
CA THR A 44 24.71 -0.84 -6.49
C THR A 44 23.90 -2.15 -6.45
N ALA A 45 24.29 -3.10 -5.61
CA ALA A 45 23.54 -4.35 -5.45
C ALA A 45 22.12 -4.10 -4.89
N TRP A 46 21.89 -2.98 -4.22
CA TRP A 46 20.58 -2.65 -3.63
C TRP A 46 19.62 -1.97 -4.62
N VAL A 47 20.10 -1.56 -5.79
CA VAL A 47 19.28 -0.82 -6.77
C VAL A 47 18.03 -1.61 -7.15
N ARG A 48 18.20 -2.91 -7.40
CA ARG A 48 17.09 -3.80 -7.78
C ARG A 48 16.03 -3.86 -6.68
N ASP A 49 16.47 -4.05 -5.43
CA ASP A 49 15.58 -4.11 -4.28
C ASP A 49 14.83 -2.80 -4.08
N TRP A 50 15.54 -1.68 -4.17
CA TRP A 50 14.94 -0.38 -3.97
C TRP A 50 13.89 -0.08 -5.04
N THR A 51 14.16 -0.45 -6.30
CA THR A 51 13.21 -0.26 -7.40
C THR A 51 11.96 -1.11 -7.18
N ALA A 52 12.13 -2.37 -6.82
CA ALA A 52 11.02 -3.27 -6.53
C ALA A 52 10.22 -2.81 -5.32
N TRP A 53 10.91 -2.37 -4.27
CA TRP A 53 10.27 -1.87 -3.05
C TRP A 53 9.44 -0.62 -3.34
N ALA A 54 9.99 0.34 -4.09
CA ALA A 54 9.28 1.56 -4.47
C ALA A 54 8.03 1.24 -5.31
N SER A 55 8.14 0.27 -6.22
CA SER A 55 7.01 -0.16 -7.04
C SER A 55 5.91 -0.80 -6.19
N ALA A 56 6.28 -1.63 -5.23
CA ALA A 56 5.35 -2.26 -4.30
C ALA A 56 4.62 -1.19 -3.47
N TYR A 57 5.36 -0.21 -2.97
CA TYR A 57 4.78 0.87 -2.17
C TYR A 57 3.80 1.72 -2.97
N LYS A 58 4.15 2.07 -4.21
CA LYS A 58 3.25 2.82 -5.11
C LYS A 58 1.96 2.06 -5.36
N LEU A 59 2.07 0.77 -5.63
CA LEU A 59 0.90 -0.07 -5.88
C LEU A 59 0.05 -0.22 -4.62
N TRP A 60 0.69 -0.37 -3.48
CA TRP A 60 0.00 -0.43 -2.19
C TRP A 60 -0.80 0.85 -1.92
N LEU A 61 -0.22 2.02 -2.19
CA LEU A 61 -0.94 3.30 -2.05
C LEU A 61 -2.17 3.33 -2.96
N ARG A 62 -2.03 2.87 -4.20
CA ARG A 62 -3.15 2.82 -5.16
C ARG A 62 -4.26 1.89 -4.66
N ARG A 63 -3.90 0.72 -4.17
CA ARG A 63 -4.88 -0.23 -3.61
C ARG A 63 -5.55 0.33 -2.37
N ARG A 64 -4.83 1.07 -1.54
CA ARG A 64 -5.40 1.76 -0.39
C ARG A 64 -6.44 2.79 -0.79
N GLU A 65 -6.19 3.54 -1.86
CA GLU A 65 -7.16 4.50 -2.40
C GLU A 65 -8.42 3.79 -2.88
N GLN A 66 -8.26 2.68 -3.58
CA GLN A 66 -9.38 1.86 -4.04
C GLN A 66 -10.18 1.31 -2.86
N TYR A 67 -9.50 0.86 -1.82
CA TYR A 67 -10.13 0.41 -0.59
C TYR A 67 -10.94 1.53 0.05
N GLN A 68 -10.37 2.73 0.17
CA GLN A 68 -11.05 3.88 0.75
C GLN A 68 -12.34 4.20 -0.01
N ALA A 69 -12.29 4.19 -1.33
CA ALA A 69 -13.46 4.45 -2.17
C ALA A 69 -14.54 3.39 -1.95
N ALA A 70 -14.15 2.12 -1.87
CA ALA A 70 -15.07 1.01 -1.65
C ALA A 70 -15.74 1.10 -0.27
N ILE A 71 -14.98 1.48 0.75
CA ILE A 71 -15.49 1.62 2.13
C ILE A 71 -16.46 2.79 2.24
N VAL A 72 -16.19 3.91 1.58
CA VAL A 72 -17.12 5.05 1.56
C VAL A 72 -18.46 4.61 0.97
N SER A 73 -18.43 3.89 -0.14
CA SER A 73 -19.64 3.38 -0.80
C SER A 73 -20.40 2.41 0.12
N LEU A 74 -19.68 1.50 0.76
CA LEU A 74 -20.27 0.52 1.68
C LEU A 74 -20.90 1.20 2.90
N ARG A 75 -20.25 2.19 3.48
CA ARG A 75 -20.75 2.94 4.61
C ARG A 75 -22.03 3.70 4.26
N ALA A 76 -22.07 4.30 3.07
CA ALA A 76 -23.25 5.01 2.60
C ALA A 76 -24.45 4.07 2.51
N ASN A 77 -24.24 2.85 1.99
CA ASN A 77 -25.29 1.82 1.91
C ASN A 77 -25.75 1.37 3.29
N ILE A 78 -24.84 1.16 4.22
CA ILE A 78 -25.14 0.77 5.60
C ILE A 78 -25.95 1.86 6.30
N GLN A 79 -25.55 3.11 6.19
CA GLN A 79 -26.26 4.24 6.80
C GLN A 79 -27.67 4.39 6.25
N ARG A 80 -27.83 4.23 4.93
CA ARG A 80 -29.14 4.27 4.29
C ARG A 80 -30.04 3.17 4.83
N PHE A 81 -29.48 1.99 5.00
CA PHE A 81 -30.18 0.83 5.54
C PHE A 81 -30.64 1.07 6.97
N SER A 82 -29.76 1.62 7.81
CA SER A 82 -30.06 1.95 9.19
C SER A 82 -31.16 3.01 9.31
N SER A 83 -31.11 4.03 8.45
CA SER A 83 -32.12 5.08 8.42
C SER A 83 -33.50 4.54 8.06
N SER A 84 -33.55 3.58 7.13
CA SER A 84 -34.84 3.02 6.71
C SER A 84 -35.43 2.04 7.71
N SER A 85 -34.64 1.55 8.66
CA SER A 85 -35.12 0.64 9.70
C SER A 85 -35.74 1.37 10.89
N LEU A 86 -35.63 2.67 10.94
CA LEU A 86 -36.24 3.48 11.97
C LEU A 86 -37.61 4.00 11.54
#